data_ced50eacc210ad186e0a4a9560cbd37c
#
_entry.id   ced50eacc210ad186e0a4a9560cbd37c
#
_cell.length_a   1.000
_cell.length_b   1.000
_cell.length_c   1.000
_cell.angle_alpha   90.00
_cell.angle_beta   90.00
_cell.angle_gamma   90.00
#
_symmetry.space_group_name_H-M   'P 1'
#
loop_
_entity.id
_entity.type
_entity.pdbx_description
1 polymer ?
#
loop_
_entity_poly.entity_id
_entity_poly.type
_entity_poly.pdbx_seq_one_letter_code
_entity_poly.pdbx_strand_id
1 'polypeptide(L)'
;MKTAIITDSGSNLSKEFIKKHKNLFVIPLMIIVDGKSFRDQVEISAEEVYAQLDEKTITTSLPNMDDLDDIFKKLAKDQYTHVLVVNISSGLSGTFNAFRLQLENYKDIEITHFDAKTLGGGQGYLVEEALELVAKDVEPKKIVEALTKQRFENSLAIYTINTLKYLKRGGRIGKVEGTIGDILHIKPVITVNDDGVYITLSKGFGLQRSLLKMKELFVEKFGERTIDLTVHYGTDKEKAEQLAESLKKVLKVRNSSLSALTPVLGIHTGPMMF
;
A
#
# COMPACT_ATOMS: atom_id res chain seq x y z
N MET A 1 20.29 0.55 -19.95
CA MET A 1 20.05 1.53 -18.87
C MET A 1 20.06 0.79 -17.53
N LYS A 2 20.77 1.27 -16.49
CA LYS A 2 20.77 0.60 -15.18
C LYS A 2 19.83 1.34 -14.24
N THR A 3 18.64 0.79 -14.03
CA THR A 3 17.56 1.44 -13.28
C THR A 3 17.32 0.77 -11.91
N ALA A 4 17.30 1.56 -10.85
CA ALA A 4 16.84 1.16 -9.54
C ALA A 4 15.38 1.57 -9.32
N ILE A 5 14.67 0.82 -8.48
CA ILE A 5 13.34 1.16 -8.01
C ILE A 5 13.41 1.41 -6.51
N ILE A 6 12.87 2.53 -6.07
CA ILE A 6 12.72 2.89 -4.66
C ILE A 6 11.22 2.99 -4.36
N THR A 7 10.80 2.39 -3.26
CA THR A 7 9.44 2.54 -2.73
C THR A 7 9.48 2.68 -1.20
N ASP A 8 8.34 2.89 -0.57
CA ASP A 8 8.20 2.88 0.88
C ASP A 8 7.46 1.63 1.37
N SER A 9 7.49 1.39 2.69
CA SER A 9 6.85 0.20 3.28
C SER A 9 5.32 0.21 3.19
N GLY A 10 4.71 1.32 2.78
CA GLY A 10 3.30 1.38 2.43
C GLY A 10 2.91 0.49 1.25
N SER A 11 3.88 0.01 0.46
CA SER A 11 3.68 -0.95 -0.64
C SER A 11 3.32 -2.37 -0.17
N ASN A 12 3.53 -2.69 1.10
CA ASN A 12 3.25 -4.02 1.69
C ASN A 12 3.92 -5.20 0.96
N LEU A 13 5.08 -4.96 0.34
CA LEU A 13 5.85 -6.01 -0.33
C LEU A 13 6.46 -6.98 0.69
N SER A 14 6.48 -8.27 0.36
CA SER A 14 7.08 -9.26 1.25
C SER A 14 8.60 -9.18 1.30
N LYS A 15 9.20 -9.55 2.43
CA LYS A 15 10.67 -9.60 2.59
C LYS A 15 11.32 -10.52 1.57
N GLU A 16 10.66 -11.62 1.21
CA GLU A 16 11.12 -12.58 0.20
C GLU A 16 11.14 -11.94 -1.19
N PHE A 17 10.10 -11.18 -1.53
CA PHE A 17 10.02 -10.46 -2.80
C PHE A 17 11.13 -9.41 -2.90
N ILE A 18 11.32 -8.61 -1.87
CA ILE A 18 12.36 -7.57 -1.82
C ILE A 18 13.75 -8.19 -1.99
N LYS A 19 14.05 -9.31 -1.30
CA LYS A 19 15.34 -9.99 -1.39
C LYS A 19 15.67 -10.55 -2.78
N LYS A 20 14.65 -10.92 -3.57
CA LYS A 20 14.82 -11.44 -4.93
C LYS A 20 15.23 -10.36 -5.94
N HIS A 21 14.92 -9.09 -5.68
CA HIS A 21 15.11 -7.99 -6.61
C HIS A 21 16.22 -7.05 -6.12
N LYS A 22 17.45 -7.27 -6.59
CA LYS A 22 18.65 -6.50 -6.15
C LYS A 22 18.60 -5.01 -6.48
N ASN A 23 17.77 -4.61 -7.42
CA ASN A 23 17.54 -3.23 -7.83
C ASN A 23 16.29 -2.60 -7.18
N LEU A 24 15.67 -3.29 -6.23
CA LEU A 24 14.53 -2.78 -5.43
C LEU A 24 15.01 -2.38 -4.04
N PHE A 25 14.65 -1.17 -3.63
CA PHE A 25 14.94 -0.60 -2.32
C PHE A 25 13.63 -0.15 -1.67
N VAL A 26 13.37 -0.60 -0.45
CA VAL A 26 12.18 -0.23 0.32
C VAL A 26 12.60 0.58 1.52
N ILE A 27 12.10 1.82 1.62
CA ILE A 27 12.36 2.71 2.76
C ILE A 27 11.23 2.53 3.77
N PRO A 28 11.54 2.17 5.02
CA PRO A 28 10.53 2.01 6.04
C PRO A 28 9.93 3.35 6.45
N LEU A 29 8.61 3.41 6.51
CA LEU A 29 7.91 4.48 7.19
C LEU A 29 8.13 4.35 8.70
N MET A 30 7.93 5.42 9.46
CA MET A 30 8.19 5.40 10.90
C MET A 30 6.89 5.21 11.69
N ILE A 31 6.99 4.42 12.74
CA ILE A 31 5.96 4.19 13.75
C ILE A 31 6.45 4.80 15.06
N ILE A 32 5.59 5.59 15.69
CA ILE A 32 5.90 6.23 16.98
C ILE A 32 5.00 5.60 18.05
N VAL A 33 5.61 4.95 19.03
CA VAL A 33 4.94 4.35 20.19
C VAL A 33 5.37 5.11 21.46
N ASP A 34 4.46 5.83 22.08
CA ASP A 34 4.72 6.65 23.28
C ASP A 34 5.97 7.56 23.11
N GLY A 35 6.10 8.18 21.95
CA GLY A 35 7.20 9.08 21.60
C GLY A 35 8.49 8.43 21.12
N LYS A 36 8.60 7.09 21.12
CA LYS A 36 9.74 6.36 20.56
C LYS A 36 9.48 5.97 19.11
N SER A 37 10.43 6.24 18.22
CA SER A 37 10.34 5.94 16.79
C SER A 37 10.90 4.55 16.48
N PHE A 38 10.19 3.83 15.59
CA PHE A 38 10.57 2.50 15.10
C PHE A 38 10.39 2.44 13.60
N ARG A 39 11.31 1.78 12.89
CA ARG A 39 11.18 1.48 11.46
C ARG A 39 10.16 0.37 11.23
N ASP A 40 9.16 0.66 10.39
CA ASP A 40 8.10 -0.29 10.03
C ASP A 40 8.67 -1.60 9.49
N GLN A 41 8.23 -2.75 10.02
CA GLN A 41 8.66 -4.10 9.68
C GLN A 41 10.15 -4.43 9.93
N VAL A 42 10.96 -3.46 10.37
CA VAL A 42 12.37 -3.63 10.68
C VAL A 42 12.60 -3.73 12.19
N GLU A 43 12.03 -2.79 12.94
CA GLU A 43 12.23 -2.64 14.38
C GLU A 43 10.97 -2.95 15.20
N ILE A 44 9.83 -3.06 14.55
CA ILE A 44 8.54 -3.39 15.18
C ILE A 44 7.67 -4.22 14.22
N SER A 45 7.02 -5.26 14.74
CA SER A 45 6.11 -6.14 14.00
C SER A 45 4.64 -5.70 14.10
N ALA A 46 3.78 -6.28 13.25
CA ALA A 46 2.34 -6.02 13.27
C ALA A 46 1.72 -6.54 14.58
N GLU A 47 2.16 -7.69 15.06
CA GLU A 47 1.72 -8.31 16.31
C GLU A 47 2.01 -7.40 17.51
N GLU A 48 3.24 -6.85 17.58
CA GLU A 48 3.64 -5.93 18.65
C GLU A 48 2.83 -4.64 18.62
N VAL A 49 2.52 -4.12 17.43
CA VAL A 49 1.67 -2.93 17.27
C VAL A 49 0.25 -3.22 17.71
N TYR A 50 -0.37 -4.30 17.20
CA TYR A 50 -1.76 -4.62 17.52
C TYR A 50 -1.97 -4.94 19.01
N ALA A 51 -1.00 -5.58 19.67
CA ALA A 51 -1.06 -5.86 21.10
C ALA A 51 -1.14 -4.59 21.98
N GLN A 52 -0.67 -3.45 21.47
CA GLN A 52 -0.58 -2.19 22.21
C GLN A 52 -1.48 -1.08 21.65
N LEU A 53 -2.19 -1.36 20.53
CA LEU A 53 -2.86 -0.33 19.73
C LEU A 53 -3.96 0.43 20.47
N ASP A 54 -4.60 -0.19 21.46
CA ASP A 54 -5.66 0.42 22.27
C ASP A 54 -5.17 0.97 23.63
N GLU A 55 -3.97 0.59 24.05
CA GLU A 55 -3.40 0.95 25.35
C GLU A 55 -2.42 2.13 25.26
N LYS A 56 -1.71 2.24 24.11
CA LYS A 56 -0.67 3.23 23.89
C LYS A 56 -1.04 4.27 22.84
N THR A 57 -0.34 5.39 22.89
CA THR A 57 -0.37 6.39 21.82
C THR A 57 0.53 5.93 20.70
N ILE A 58 -0.09 5.37 19.64
CA ILE A 58 0.65 4.89 18.46
C ILE A 58 0.24 5.75 17.26
N THR A 59 1.23 6.32 16.60
CA THR A 59 1.08 7.16 15.40
C THR A 59 2.10 6.76 14.34
N THR A 60 1.95 7.30 13.13
CA THR A 60 2.89 7.11 12.03
C THR A 60 3.56 8.43 11.65
N SER A 61 4.76 8.34 11.11
CA SER A 61 5.52 9.50 10.63
C SER A 61 6.16 9.23 9.28
N LEU A 62 6.74 10.28 8.71
CA LEU A 62 7.55 10.21 7.49
C LEU A 62 8.72 9.25 7.69
N PRO A 63 9.26 8.66 6.61
CA PRO A 63 10.49 7.88 6.69
C PRO A 63 11.66 8.76 7.13
N ASN A 64 12.73 8.13 7.67
CA ASN A 64 13.98 8.83 7.90
C ASN A 64 14.65 9.11 6.55
N MET A 65 14.91 10.37 6.23
CA MET A 65 15.54 10.76 4.95
C MET A 65 17.00 10.33 4.86
N ASP A 66 17.68 10.07 5.96
CA ASP A 66 19.03 9.48 5.95
C ASP A 66 19.03 8.09 5.28
N ASP A 67 17.95 7.32 5.43
CA ASP A 67 17.81 6.03 4.75
C ASP A 67 17.76 6.21 3.21
N LEU A 68 17.17 7.29 2.72
CA LEU A 68 17.18 7.65 1.30
C LEU A 68 18.58 8.07 0.83
N ASP A 69 19.28 8.89 1.61
CA ASP A 69 20.64 9.32 1.31
C ASP A 69 21.61 8.14 1.20
N ASP A 70 21.49 7.17 2.11
CA ASP A 70 22.34 5.97 2.10
C ASP A 70 22.05 5.07 0.87
N ILE A 71 20.79 5.00 0.43
CA ILE A 71 20.44 4.33 -0.82
C ILE A 71 21.09 5.06 -2.01
N PHE A 72 21.00 6.38 -2.12
CA PHE A 72 21.61 7.12 -3.23
C PHE A 72 23.13 7.00 -3.26
N LYS A 73 23.82 7.02 -2.10
CA LYS A 73 25.27 6.73 -2.02
C LYS A 73 25.59 5.34 -2.59
N LYS A 74 24.76 4.35 -2.25
CA LYS A 74 24.92 2.98 -2.80
C LYS A 74 24.65 2.93 -4.29
N LEU A 75 23.61 3.60 -4.78
CA LEU A 75 23.29 3.65 -6.21
C LEU A 75 24.43 4.28 -7.04
N ALA A 76 25.04 5.36 -6.53
CA ALA A 76 26.18 5.99 -7.15
C ALA A 76 27.39 5.03 -7.21
N LYS A 77 27.73 4.37 -6.11
CA LYS A 77 28.79 3.35 -6.05
C LYS A 77 28.56 2.20 -7.03
N ASP A 78 27.31 1.75 -7.13
CA ASP A 78 26.90 0.63 -7.98
C ASP A 78 26.62 1.09 -9.44
N GLN A 79 26.89 2.37 -9.78
CA GLN A 79 26.76 2.95 -11.12
C GLN A 79 25.35 2.84 -11.74
N TYR A 80 24.32 3.06 -10.92
CA TYR A 80 22.97 3.25 -11.44
C TYR A 80 22.86 4.62 -12.13
N THR A 81 22.17 4.65 -13.27
CA THR A 81 21.97 5.86 -14.07
C THR A 81 20.58 6.44 -13.94
N HIS A 82 19.62 5.61 -13.50
CA HIS A 82 18.22 5.97 -13.39
C HIS A 82 17.64 5.44 -12.08
N VAL A 83 16.68 6.20 -11.53
CA VAL A 83 15.88 5.80 -10.37
C VAL A 83 14.41 6.06 -10.66
N LEU A 84 13.58 5.04 -10.49
CA LEU A 84 12.13 5.18 -10.43
C LEU A 84 11.68 5.08 -8.97
N VAL A 85 11.08 6.15 -8.45
CA VAL A 85 10.55 6.20 -7.09
C VAL A 85 9.02 6.07 -7.15
N VAL A 86 8.45 5.08 -6.45
CA VAL A 86 7.01 4.83 -6.36
C VAL A 86 6.59 4.94 -4.90
N ASN A 87 5.97 6.05 -4.51
CA ASN A 87 5.56 6.29 -3.13
C ASN A 87 4.06 6.09 -2.90
N ILE A 88 3.72 5.77 -1.65
CA ILE A 88 2.35 5.80 -1.14
C ILE A 88 1.65 7.11 -1.54
N SER A 89 0.33 7.02 -1.74
CA SER A 89 -0.50 8.17 -2.12
C SER A 89 -0.20 9.45 -1.33
N SER A 90 0.04 10.53 -2.07
CA SER A 90 0.19 11.89 -1.50
C SER A 90 -1.07 12.39 -0.79
N GLY A 91 -2.24 11.83 -1.09
CA GLY A 91 -3.50 12.13 -0.42
C GLY A 91 -3.67 11.44 0.95
N LEU A 92 -2.80 10.47 1.28
CA LEU A 92 -2.83 9.70 2.54
C LEU A 92 -1.62 9.95 3.42
N SER A 93 -0.49 10.32 2.82
CA SER A 93 0.78 10.53 3.52
C SER A 93 1.58 11.68 2.93
N GLY A 94 2.31 12.41 3.77
CA GLY A 94 3.29 13.40 3.35
C GLY A 94 4.56 12.81 2.71
N THR A 95 4.69 11.47 2.65
CA THR A 95 5.90 10.77 2.17
C THR A 95 6.29 11.20 0.76
N PHE A 96 5.33 11.23 -0.18
CA PHE A 96 5.60 11.68 -1.55
C PHE A 96 6.23 13.07 -1.58
N ASN A 97 5.69 14.05 -0.83
CA ASN A 97 6.23 15.40 -0.80
C ASN A 97 7.60 15.48 -0.11
N ALA A 98 7.83 14.71 0.95
CA ALA A 98 9.13 14.63 1.61
C ALA A 98 10.21 14.09 0.65
N PHE A 99 9.89 13.02 -0.07
CA PHE A 99 10.78 12.48 -1.12
C PHE A 99 11.02 13.51 -2.22
N ARG A 100 9.96 14.17 -2.74
CA ARG A 100 10.10 15.18 -3.80
C ARG A 100 11.11 16.25 -3.45
N LEU A 101 11.09 16.74 -2.21
CA LEU A 101 12.05 17.75 -1.74
C LEU A 101 13.47 17.18 -1.61
N GLN A 102 13.64 15.99 -1.06
CA GLN A 102 14.94 15.37 -0.87
C GLN A 102 15.58 14.96 -2.21
N LEU A 103 14.77 14.49 -3.17
CA LEU A 103 15.24 14.07 -4.49
C LEU A 103 15.86 15.23 -5.32
N GLU A 104 15.53 16.47 -5.00
CA GLU A 104 16.15 17.65 -5.63
C GLU A 104 17.67 17.76 -5.37
N ASN A 105 18.19 17.06 -4.35
CA ASN A 105 19.61 17.06 -4.00
C ASN A 105 20.47 16.14 -4.90
N TYR A 106 19.85 15.20 -5.66
CA TYR A 106 20.58 14.22 -6.46
C TYR A 106 20.53 14.58 -7.94
N LYS A 107 21.55 15.33 -8.43
CA LYS A 107 21.60 15.84 -9.82
C LYS A 107 22.33 14.91 -10.79
N ASP A 108 23.10 13.95 -10.29
CA ASP A 108 23.98 13.10 -11.10
C ASP A 108 23.28 11.82 -11.58
N ILE A 109 21.99 11.65 -11.25
CA ILE A 109 21.18 10.47 -11.62
C ILE A 109 19.81 10.94 -12.12
N GLU A 110 19.30 10.31 -13.17
CA GLU A 110 17.98 10.62 -13.69
C GLU A 110 16.90 10.01 -12.79
N ILE A 111 15.97 10.84 -12.32
CA ILE A 111 14.93 10.44 -11.36
C ILE A 111 13.54 10.61 -11.95
N THR A 112 12.77 9.54 -11.95
CA THR A 112 11.34 9.55 -12.20
C THR A 112 10.61 9.32 -10.87
N HIS A 113 9.74 10.23 -10.45
CA HIS A 113 9.00 10.14 -9.21
C HIS A 113 7.50 9.97 -9.48
N PHE A 114 6.92 8.85 -9.04
CA PHE A 114 5.54 8.46 -9.29
C PHE A 114 4.74 8.42 -7.98
N ASP A 115 3.65 9.17 -7.94
CA ASP A 115 2.65 9.10 -6.87
C ASP A 115 1.71 7.93 -7.16
N ALA A 116 1.76 6.89 -6.34
CA ALA A 116 0.94 5.70 -6.54
C ALA A 116 -0.57 5.97 -6.49
N LYS A 117 -1.02 7.07 -5.85
CA LYS A 117 -2.45 7.37 -5.58
C LYS A 117 -3.20 6.18 -4.96
N THR A 118 -2.47 5.30 -4.30
CA THR A 118 -2.93 4.09 -3.61
C THR A 118 -1.92 3.68 -2.55
N LEU A 119 -2.12 2.50 -1.93
CA LEU A 119 -1.26 1.93 -0.89
C LEU A 119 -1.43 0.40 -0.85
N GLY A 120 -0.68 -0.26 0.03
CA GLY A 120 -0.77 -1.71 0.24
C GLY A 120 -0.52 -2.49 -1.05
N GLY A 121 -1.28 -3.55 -1.28
CA GLY A 121 -1.17 -4.36 -2.49
C GLY A 121 -1.34 -3.58 -3.79
N GLY A 122 -2.14 -2.51 -3.79
CA GLY A 122 -2.27 -1.63 -4.96
C GLY A 122 -0.95 -0.95 -5.33
N GLN A 123 -0.21 -0.41 -4.35
CA GLN A 123 1.13 0.14 -4.56
C GLN A 123 2.14 -0.98 -4.87
N GLY A 124 2.03 -2.13 -4.19
CA GLY A 124 2.88 -3.30 -4.45
C GLY A 124 2.84 -3.72 -5.92
N TYR A 125 1.65 -3.86 -6.51
CA TYR A 125 1.50 -4.20 -7.93
C TYR A 125 2.10 -3.17 -8.88
N LEU A 126 2.08 -1.88 -8.54
CA LEU A 126 2.77 -0.85 -9.33
C LEU A 126 4.28 -1.04 -9.29
N VAL A 127 4.83 -1.43 -8.13
CA VAL A 127 6.27 -1.73 -8.01
C VAL A 127 6.64 -2.99 -8.77
N GLU A 128 5.82 -4.05 -8.72
CA GLU A 128 6.01 -5.28 -9.49
C GLU A 128 6.00 -5.00 -11.00
N GLU A 129 5.01 -4.27 -11.50
CA GLU A 129 4.93 -3.84 -12.91
C GLU A 129 6.17 -3.02 -13.32
N ALA A 130 6.60 -2.08 -12.46
CA ALA A 130 7.80 -1.28 -12.71
C ALA A 130 9.06 -2.15 -12.83
N LEU A 131 9.22 -3.16 -11.96
CA LEU A 131 10.35 -4.11 -12.02
C LEU A 131 10.36 -4.91 -13.33
N GLU A 132 9.18 -5.39 -13.77
CA GLU A 132 9.06 -6.12 -15.02
C GLU A 132 9.40 -5.26 -16.24
N LEU A 133 8.94 -4.01 -16.26
CA LEU A 133 9.20 -3.08 -17.37
C LEU A 133 10.67 -2.65 -17.40
N VAL A 134 11.27 -2.40 -16.24
CA VAL A 134 12.72 -2.11 -16.12
C VAL A 134 13.56 -3.31 -16.60
N ALA A 135 13.17 -4.54 -16.28
CA ALA A 135 13.85 -5.74 -16.75
C ALA A 135 13.77 -5.93 -18.27
N LYS A 136 12.79 -5.32 -18.93
CA LYS A 136 12.61 -5.29 -20.40
C LYS A 136 13.22 -4.05 -21.06
N ASP A 137 14.04 -3.26 -20.33
CA ASP A 137 14.64 -2.01 -20.79
C ASP A 137 13.64 -0.99 -21.37
N VAL A 138 12.41 -0.94 -20.80
CA VAL A 138 11.39 0.04 -21.20
C VAL A 138 11.78 1.44 -20.72
N GLU A 139 11.59 2.43 -21.57
CA GLU A 139 11.89 3.82 -21.26
C GLU A 139 11.06 4.36 -20.08
N PRO A 140 11.63 5.21 -19.18
CA PRO A 140 10.94 5.72 -17.98
C PRO A 140 9.57 6.33 -18.26
N LYS A 141 9.43 7.11 -19.34
CA LYS A 141 8.15 7.72 -19.72
C LYS A 141 7.07 6.67 -20.00
N LYS A 142 7.41 5.61 -20.73
CA LYS A 142 6.47 4.50 -21.00
C LYS A 142 6.15 3.68 -19.76
N ILE A 143 7.10 3.59 -18.82
CA ILE A 143 6.83 2.97 -17.51
C ILE A 143 5.77 3.79 -16.77
N VAL A 144 5.92 5.12 -16.68
CA VAL A 144 4.92 5.99 -16.04
C VAL A 144 3.53 5.86 -16.69
N GLU A 145 3.45 5.80 -18.02
CA GLU A 145 2.18 5.58 -18.74
C GLU A 145 1.55 4.22 -18.37
N ALA A 146 2.36 3.15 -18.29
CA ALA A 146 1.90 1.82 -17.90
C ALA A 146 1.42 1.79 -16.45
N LEU A 147 2.19 2.36 -15.51
CA LEU A 147 1.80 2.45 -14.10
C LEU A 147 0.52 3.28 -13.91
N THR A 148 0.35 4.36 -14.66
CA THR A 148 -0.87 5.17 -14.64
C THR A 148 -2.07 4.33 -15.09
N LYS A 149 -1.94 3.61 -16.19
CA LYS A 149 -2.98 2.71 -16.67
C LYS A 149 -3.27 1.57 -15.69
N GLN A 150 -2.20 0.96 -15.12
CA GLN A 150 -2.34 -0.07 -14.10
C GLN A 150 -3.12 0.44 -12.89
N ARG A 151 -2.78 1.63 -12.37
CA ARG A 151 -3.44 2.21 -11.21
C ARG A 151 -4.92 2.52 -11.46
N PHE A 152 -5.26 3.18 -12.55
CA PHE A 152 -6.60 3.75 -12.73
C PHE A 152 -7.56 2.85 -13.51
N GLU A 153 -7.05 2.01 -14.41
CA GLU A 153 -7.88 1.18 -15.27
C GLU A 153 -7.85 -0.31 -14.91
N ASN A 154 -6.67 -0.83 -14.54
CA ASN A 154 -6.42 -2.26 -14.47
C ASN A 154 -6.35 -2.82 -13.04
N SER A 155 -6.40 -1.99 -12.01
CA SER A 155 -6.39 -2.43 -10.62
C SER A 155 -7.61 -1.97 -9.84
N LEU A 156 -7.86 -2.64 -8.72
CA LEU A 156 -8.84 -2.24 -7.71
C LEU A 156 -8.31 -2.65 -6.34
N ALA A 157 -7.99 -1.67 -5.51
CA ALA A 157 -7.64 -1.88 -4.11
C ALA A 157 -8.81 -1.45 -3.24
N ILE A 158 -9.44 -2.40 -2.57
CA ILE A 158 -10.56 -2.16 -1.65
C ILE A 158 -10.33 -2.90 -0.34
N TYR A 159 -10.88 -2.38 0.73
CA TYR A 159 -10.82 -3.02 2.03
C TYR A 159 -12.06 -2.72 2.86
N THR A 160 -12.33 -3.55 3.87
CA THR A 160 -13.33 -3.31 4.89
C THR A 160 -12.72 -3.41 6.28
N ILE A 161 -13.30 -2.71 7.26
CA ILE A 161 -12.81 -2.62 8.63
C ILE A 161 -13.96 -2.78 9.62
N ASN A 162 -13.63 -3.31 10.78
CA ASN A 162 -14.64 -3.51 11.83
C ASN A 162 -15.06 -2.20 12.52
N THR A 163 -14.19 -1.18 12.54
CA THR A 163 -14.45 0.11 13.18
C THR A 163 -13.70 1.24 12.48
N LEU A 164 -14.29 2.43 12.44
CA LEU A 164 -13.64 3.66 11.95
C LEU A 164 -12.72 4.32 12.99
N LYS A 165 -12.66 3.79 14.23
CA LYS A 165 -11.90 4.34 15.36
C LYS A 165 -10.46 4.69 14.97
N TYR A 166 -9.78 3.76 14.31
CA TYR A 166 -8.35 3.89 13.98
C TYR A 166 -8.12 4.88 12.84
N LEU A 167 -8.97 4.88 11.80
CA LEU A 167 -8.93 5.88 10.72
C LEU A 167 -9.17 7.30 11.26
N LYS A 168 -10.14 7.46 12.17
CA LYS A 168 -10.43 8.75 12.85
C LYS A 168 -9.23 9.20 13.68
N ARG A 169 -8.72 8.33 14.55
CA ARG A 169 -7.57 8.60 15.42
C ARG A 169 -6.33 9.01 14.62
N GLY A 170 -6.10 8.35 13.49
CA GLY A 170 -4.97 8.62 12.60
C GLY A 170 -5.16 9.84 11.68
N GLY A 171 -6.35 10.43 11.63
CA GLY A 171 -6.66 11.54 10.71
C GLY A 171 -6.72 11.13 9.23
N ARG A 172 -6.80 9.85 8.92
CA ARG A 172 -6.90 9.29 7.55
C ARG A 172 -8.31 8.83 7.21
N ILE A 173 -9.31 9.28 7.95
CA ILE A 173 -10.73 8.95 7.70
C ILE A 173 -11.20 9.43 6.32
N GLY A 174 -10.63 10.52 5.76
CA GLY A 174 -10.98 11.04 4.44
C GLY A 174 -12.47 11.37 4.31
N LYS A 175 -13.03 11.08 3.12
CA LYS A 175 -14.46 11.27 2.82
C LYS A 175 -15.35 10.11 3.33
N VAL A 176 -14.76 9.11 4.01
CA VAL A 176 -15.50 7.95 4.55
C VAL A 176 -16.47 8.37 5.66
N GLU A 177 -16.07 9.31 6.52
CA GLU A 177 -16.86 9.76 7.66
C GLU A 177 -18.23 10.32 7.25
N GLY A 178 -18.24 11.21 6.26
CA GLY A 178 -19.47 11.85 5.79
C GLY A 178 -20.48 10.89 5.14
N THR A 179 -20.05 9.67 4.79
CA THR A 179 -20.92 8.69 4.12
C THR A 179 -21.54 7.66 5.05
N ILE A 180 -21.05 7.52 6.28
CA ILE A 180 -21.48 6.47 7.22
C ILE A 180 -22.35 7.04 8.35
N GLY A 181 -22.05 8.27 8.82
CA GLY A 181 -22.69 8.85 9.99
C GLY A 181 -22.50 7.98 11.24
N ASP A 182 -23.39 8.11 12.22
CA ASP A 182 -23.36 7.36 13.48
C ASP A 182 -24.18 6.05 13.44
N ILE A 183 -24.38 5.48 12.24
CA ILE A 183 -25.19 4.26 12.11
C ILE A 183 -24.43 3.06 12.64
N LEU A 184 -24.94 2.51 13.72
CA LEU A 184 -24.39 1.33 14.38
C LEU A 184 -24.39 0.12 13.41
N HIS A 185 -23.31 -0.69 13.42
CA HIS A 185 -23.13 -1.89 12.60
C HIS A 185 -22.88 -1.73 11.11
N ILE A 186 -22.81 -0.52 10.54
CA ILE A 186 -22.35 -0.37 9.16
C ILE A 186 -20.84 -0.60 9.08
N LYS A 187 -20.43 -1.48 8.16
CA LYS A 187 -19.03 -1.71 7.80
C LYS A 187 -18.84 -1.24 6.36
N PRO A 188 -18.04 -0.18 6.13
CA PRO A 188 -17.82 0.33 4.79
C PRO A 188 -16.91 -0.58 3.97
N VAL A 189 -17.12 -0.62 2.67
CA VAL A 189 -16.11 -1.03 1.70
C VAL A 189 -15.43 0.25 1.21
N ILE A 190 -14.15 0.38 1.48
CA ILE A 190 -13.36 1.59 1.29
C ILE A 190 -12.40 1.36 0.11
N THR A 191 -12.17 2.40 -0.66
CA THR A 191 -11.11 2.47 -1.69
C THR A 191 -10.39 3.82 -1.62
N VAL A 192 -9.36 3.96 -2.46
CA VAL A 192 -8.68 5.23 -2.71
C VAL A 192 -9.14 5.74 -4.07
N ASN A 193 -9.69 6.96 -4.10
CA ASN A 193 -10.13 7.61 -5.35
C ASN A 193 -8.95 8.12 -6.19
N ASP A 194 -9.25 8.80 -7.29
CA ASP A 194 -8.23 9.31 -8.22
C ASP A 194 -7.39 10.46 -7.62
N ASP A 195 -7.93 11.19 -6.64
CA ASP A 195 -7.18 12.19 -5.87
C ASP A 195 -6.19 11.54 -4.87
N GLY A 196 -6.31 10.23 -4.65
CA GLY A 196 -5.48 9.49 -3.70
C GLY A 196 -6.00 9.53 -2.26
N VAL A 197 -7.28 9.82 -2.02
CA VAL A 197 -7.90 9.87 -0.69
C VAL A 197 -8.93 8.76 -0.51
N TYR A 198 -9.17 8.35 0.73
CA TYR A 198 -10.17 7.34 1.03
C TYR A 198 -11.60 7.82 0.78
N ILE A 199 -12.38 6.95 0.13
CA ILE A 199 -13.81 7.08 -0.08
C ILE A 199 -14.53 5.76 0.20
N THR A 200 -15.83 5.83 0.47
CA THR A 200 -16.69 4.65 0.59
C THR A 200 -17.25 4.29 -0.79
N LEU A 201 -16.96 3.07 -1.26
CA LEU A 201 -17.58 2.51 -2.47
C LEU A 201 -18.93 1.87 -2.18
N SER A 202 -19.05 1.17 -1.05
CA SER A 202 -20.25 0.44 -0.68
C SER A 202 -20.36 0.31 0.84
N LYS A 203 -21.50 -0.16 1.32
CA LYS A 203 -21.79 -0.34 2.74
C LYS A 203 -22.45 -1.69 2.98
N GLY A 204 -22.02 -2.39 4.03
CA GLY A 204 -22.65 -3.61 4.49
C GLY A 204 -23.11 -3.51 5.94
N PHE A 205 -24.23 -4.13 6.28
CA PHE A 205 -24.65 -4.32 7.68
C PHE A 205 -23.90 -5.53 8.26
N GLY A 206 -22.83 -5.25 9.00
CA GLY A 206 -21.91 -6.25 9.53
C GLY A 206 -20.86 -6.71 8.49
N LEU A 207 -19.80 -7.35 9.00
CA LEU A 207 -18.62 -7.72 8.21
C LEU A 207 -18.96 -8.66 7.03
N GLN A 208 -19.82 -9.66 7.23
CA GLN A 208 -20.18 -10.63 6.19
C GLN A 208 -20.81 -9.97 4.96
N ARG A 209 -21.71 -8.99 5.19
CA ARG A 209 -22.32 -8.23 4.10
C ARG A 209 -21.29 -7.36 3.36
N SER A 210 -20.32 -6.79 4.07
CA SER A 210 -19.25 -6.01 3.45
C SER A 210 -18.32 -6.88 2.61
N LEU A 211 -17.94 -8.07 3.09
CA LEU A 211 -17.15 -9.02 2.30
C LEU A 211 -17.89 -9.48 1.03
N LEU A 212 -19.22 -9.67 1.12
CA LEU A 212 -20.04 -9.97 -0.06
C LEU A 212 -20.03 -8.80 -1.05
N LYS A 213 -20.16 -7.56 -0.56
CA LYS A 213 -20.08 -6.36 -1.40
C LYS A 213 -18.71 -6.19 -2.07
N MET A 214 -17.62 -6.50 -1.38
CA MET A 214 -16.28 -6.52 -1.99
C MET A 214 -16.22 -7.51 -3.15
N LYS A 215 -16.77 -8.72 -2.97
CA LYS A 215 -16.84 -9.73 -4.03
C LYS A 215 -17.65 -9.25 -5.24
N GLU A 216 -18.82 -8.64 -5.03
CA GLU A 216 -19.66 -8.05 -6.09
C GLU A 216 -18.86 -6.98 -6.88
N LEU A 217 -18.16 -6.07 -6.20
CA LEU A 217 -17.36 -5.02 -6.82
C LEU A 217 -16.20 -5.58 -7.67
N PHE A 218 -15.53 -6.65 -7.20
CA PHE A 218 -14.49 -7.31 -7.99
C PHE A 218 -15.06 -7.97 -9.25
N VAL A 219 -16.20 -8.65 -9.15
CA VAL A 219 -16.88 -9.26 -10.30
C VAL A 219 -17.34 -8.19 -11.29
N GLU A 220 -17.90 -7.07 -10.81
CA GLU A 220 -18.30 -5.94 -11.65
C GLU A 220 -17.10 -5.33 -12.39
N LYS A 221 -15.98 -5.10 -11.68
CA LYS A 221 -14.79 -4.46 -12.27
C LYS A 221 -14.07 -5.36 -13.26
N PHE A 222 -13.91 -6.64 -12.96
CA PHE A 222 -13.03 -7.53 -13.72
C PHE A 222 -13.76 -8.53 -14.60
N GLY A 223 -14.98 -8.98 -14.22
CA GLY A 223 -15.76 -9.92 -15.02
C GLY A 223 -14.97 -11.17 -15.39
N GLU A 224 -14.83 -11.40 -16.69
CA GLU A 224 -14.11 -12.54 -17.26
C GLU A 224 -12.58 -12.33 -17.43
N ARG A 225 -12.06 -11.15 -17.02
CA ARG A 225 -10.63 -10.85 -17.14
C ARG A 225 -9.82 -11.72 -16.18
N THR A 226 -8.66 -12.19 -16.64
CA THR A 226 -7.69 -12.86 -15.77
C THR A 226 -6.94 -11.83 -14.93
N ILE A 227 -6.90 -12.04 -13.62
CA ILE A 227 -6.29 -11.12 -12.64
C ILE A 227 -5.29 -11.83 -11.75
N ASP A 228 -4.41 -11.06 -11.13
CA ASP A 228 -3.67 -11.44 -9.93
C ASP A 228 -4.40 -10.91 -8.71
N LEU A 229 -4.49 -11.72 -7.65
CA LEU A 229 -5.23 -11.41 -6.43
C LEU A 229 -4.31 -11.40 -5.23
N THR A 230 -4.29 -10.30 -4.49
CA THR A 230 -3.67 -10.25 -3.15
C THR A 230 -4.74 -9.94 -2.12
N VAL A 231 -4.80 -10.74 -1.06
CA VAL A 231 -5.64 -10.49 0.11
C VAL A 231 -4.74 -10.16 1.29
N HIS A 232 -4.91 -8.98 1.85
CA HIS A 232 -4.26 -8.57 3.08
C HIS A 232 -5.20 -8.77 4.27
N TYR A 233 -4.63 -9.01 5.44
CA TYR A 233 -5.37 -9.13 6.70
C TYR A 233 -4.64 -8.44 7.85
N GLY A 234 -5.41 -8.03 8.85
CA GLY A 234 -4.85 -7.58 10.12
C GLY A 234 -4.42 -8.77 10.97
N THR A 235 -5.32 -9.33 11.79
CA THR A 235 -5.03 -10.46 12.67
C THR A 235 -5.78 -11.74 12.30
N ASP A 236 -6.89 -11.67 11.59
CA ASP A 236 -7.74 -12.82 11.25
C ASP A 236 -7.36 -13.43 9.89
N LYS A 237 -6.28 -14.21 9.89
CA LYS A 237 -5.77 -14.89 8.70
C LYS A 237 -6.77 -15.89 8.12
N GLU A 238 -7.46 -16.64 8.98
CA GLU A 238 -8.42 -17.67 8.54
C GLU A 238 -9.56 -17.05 7.72
N LYS A 239 -10.12 -15.93 8.17
CA LYS A 239 -11.16 -15.23 7.44
C LYS A 239 -10.66 -14.65 6.11
N ALA A 240 -9.41 -14.18 6.05
CA ALA A 240 -8.80 -13.75 4.81
C ALA A 240 -8.59 -14.91 3.82
N GLU A 241 -8.21 -16.09 4.29
CA GLU A 241 -8.16 -17.32 3.48
C GLU A 241 -9.55 -17.67 2.91
N GLN A 242 -10.59 -17.63 3.75
CA GLN A 242 -11.97 -17.85 3.31
C GLN A 242 -12.41 -16.81 2.26
N LEU A 243 -12.05 -15.55 2.44
CA LEU A 243 -12.31 -14.49 1.44
C LEU A 243 -11.59 -14.78 0.12
N ALA A 244 -10.29 -15.08 0.16
CA ALA A 244 -9.51 -15.41 -1.02
C ALA A 244 -10.13 -16.60 -1.79
N GLU A 245 -10.48 -17.68 -1.11
CA GLU A 245 -11.13 -18.84 -1.73
C GLU A 245 -12.51 -18.50 -2.32
N SER A 246 -13.28 -17.63 -1.66
CA SER A 246 -14.57 -17.18 -2.18
C SER A 246 -14.44 -16.33 -3.44
N LEU A 247 -13.37 -15.53 -3.56
CA LEU A 247 -13.07 -14.72 -4.74
C LEU A 247 -12.59 -15.58 -5.91
N LYS A 248 -11.73 -16.56 -5.66
CA LYS A 248 -11.26 -17.54 -6.69
C LYS A 248 -12.39 -18.34 -7.34
N LYS A 249 -13.52 -18.55 -6.62
CA LYS A 249 -14.68 -19.26 -7.19
C LYS A 249 -15.45 -18.46 -8.23
N VAL A 250 -15.26 -17.12 -8.30
CA VAL A 250 -16.05 -16.22 -9.14
C VAL A 250 -15.21 -15.36 -10.08
N LEU A 251 -13.89 -15.36 -9.91
CA LEU A 251 -12.94 -14.61 -10.72
C LEU A 251 -11.92 -15.56 -11.36
N LYS A 252 -11.42 -15.20 -12.53
CA LYS A 252 -10.31 -15.90 -13.17
C LYS A 252 -8.99 -15.42 -12.58
N VAL A 253 -8.52 -16.10 -11.53
CA VAL A 253 -7.30 -15.74 -10.82
C VAL A 253 -6.10 -16.52 -11.37
N ARG A 254 -5.08 -15.82 -11.87
CA ARG A 254 -3.82 -16.39 -12.34
C ARG A 254 -2.90 -16.71 -11.15
N ASN A 255 -2.61 -15.70 -10.34
CA ASN A 255 -1.80 -15.81 -9.14
C ASN A 255 -2.60 -15.29 -7.94
N SER A 256 -2.41 -15.92 -6.79
CA SER A 256 -3.04 -15.48 -5.54
C SER A 256 -2.03 -15.48 -4.41
N SER A 257 -2.01 -14.38 -3.66
CA SER A 257 -1.19 -14.23 -2.46
C SER A 257 -2.02 -13.80 -1.26
N LEU A 258 -1.54 -14.15 -0.07
CA LEU A 258 -2.11 -13.77 1.21
C LEU A 258 -0.98 -13.26 2.10
N SER A 259 -1.12 -12.08 2.67
CA SER A 259 -0.11 -11.52 3.57
C SER A 259 -0.73 -10.63 4.65
N ALA A 260 -0.06 -10.62 5.82
CA ALA A 260 -0.40 -9.65 6.85
C ALA A 260 -0.17 -8.22 6.34
N LEU A 261 -1.01 -7.31 6.80
CA LEU A 261 -0.83 -5.89 6.54
C LEU A 261 0.37 -5.37 7.34
N THR A 262 1.16 -4.49 6.73
CA THR A 262 2.28 -3.86 7.43
C THR A 262 1.80 -3.08 8.66
N PRO A 263 2.60 -3.03 9.74
CA PRO A 263 2.25 -2.29 10.95
C PRO A 263 1.82 -0.86 10.68
N VAL A 264 2.55 -0.15 9.82
CA VAL A 264 2.27 1.27 9.51
C VAL A 264 0.88 1.49 8.90
N LEU A 265 0.39 0.56 8.09
CA LEU A 265 -0.97 0.61 7.55
C LEU A 265 -1.99 0.11 8.59
N GLY A 266 -1.63 -0.93 9.35
CA GLY A 266 -2.46 -1.53 10.39
C GLY A 266 -2.85 -0.57 11.51
N ILE A 267 -1.99 0.39 11.86
CA ILE A 267 -2.28 1.45 12.85
C ILE A 267 -3.53 2.26 12.47
N HIS A 268 -3.75 2.47 11.17
CA HIS A 268 -4.88 3.25 10.67
C HIS A 268 -6.12 2.41 10.38
N THR A 269 -5.97 1.14 10.03
CA THR A 269 -7.10 0.25 9.71
C THR A 269 -7.59 -0.53 10.92
N GLY A 270 -6.71 -0.78 11.88
CA GLY A 270 -6.94 -1.65 13.02
C GLY A 270 -6.76 -3.14 12.70
N PRO A 271 -6.83 -4.00 13.74
CA PRO A 271 -6.51 -5.42 13.62
C PRO A 271 -7.54 -6.24 12.82
N MET A 272 -8.79 -5.76 12.72
CA MET A 272 -9.88 -6.45 12.01
C MET A 272 -10.15 -5.79 10.66
N MET A 273 -9.19 -5.95 9.73
CA MET A 273 -9.19 -5.43 8.37
C MET A 273 -9.04 -6.59 7.38
N PHE A 274 -9.74 -6.48 6.23
CA PHE A 274 -9.68 -7.40 5.08
C PHE A 274 -9.76 -6.63 3.78
#